data_c454ec0d2a7ec3d8b93dd7d69bcec6c7
#
_entry.id   c454ec0d2a7ec3d8b93dd7d69bcec6c7
#
_cell.length_a   1.000
_cell.length_b   1.000
_cell.length_c   1.000
_cell.angle_alpha   90.00
_cell.angle_beta   90.00
_cell.angle_gamma   90.00
#
_symmetry.space_group_name_H-M   'P 1'
#
loop_
_entity.id
_entity.type
_entity.pdbx_description
1 polymer ?
#
loop_
_entity_poly.entity_id
_entity_poly.type
_entity_poly.pdbx_seq_one_letter_code
_entity_poly.pdbx_strand_id
1 'polypeptide(L)'
;LFYLLRHGERSDFWRVCLCLFAGMTIALSCYVLLPTGLALRPYRVYGSDIFARLVRMLYAVDSSKNVCPSIHVLNTVTLMIGYRRGRRWMRPAANVLGVAIILSTMLLKQHSCIDVVLGAALAFALDAAASSLERSGEMRRVPQRL
;
A
#
# COMPACT_ATOMS: atom_id res chain seq x y z
N LEU A 1 -8.83 -6.91 3.93
CA LEU A 1 -9.73 -5.99 4.62
C LEU A 1 -10.99 -6.70 5.13
N PHE A 2 -11.72 -7.44 4.28
CA PHE A 2 -12.93 -8.20 4.66
C PHE A 2 -12.70 -9.18 5.83
N TYR A 3 -11.53 -9.82 5.85
CA TYR A 3 -11.14 -10.70 6.96
C TYR A 3 -11.01 -9.93 8.29
N LEU A 4 -10.39 -8.75 8.30
CA LEU A 4 -10.28 -7.91 9.49
C LEU A 4 -11.65 -7.44 9.98
N LEU A 5 -12.57 -7.13 9.06
CA LEU A 5 -13.94 -6.77 9.40
C LEU A 5 -14.68 -7.90 10.12
N ARG A 6 -14.46 -9.15 9.69
CA ARG A 6 -15.20 -10.31 10.19
C ARG A 6 -14.57 -10.96 11.43
N HIS A 7 -13.25 -10.90 11.59
CA HIS A 7 -12.52 -11.68 12.60
C HIS A 7 -11.54 -10.85 13.43
N GLY A 8 -11.35 -9.56 13.12
CA GLY A 8 -10.50 -8.64 13.87
C GLY A 8 -11.28 -7.83 14.89
N GLU A 9 -10.55 -7.12 15.72
CA GLU A 9 -11.13 -6.06 16.52
C GLU A 9 -11.69 -4.97 15.59
N ARG A 10 -12.86 -4.44 15.88
CA ARG A 10 -13.50 -3.39 15.08
C ARG A 10 -12.61 -2.13 14.98
N SER A 11 -11.91 -1.81 16.05
CA SER A 11 -10.92 -0.73 16.08
C SER A 11 -9.78 -0.92 15.07
N ASP A 12 -9.24 -2.15 14.95
CA ASP A 12 -8.18 -2.47 14.01
C ASP A 12 -8.65 -2.30 12.55
N PHE A 13 -9.88 -2.71 12.26
CA PHE A 13 -10.47 -2.50 10.93
C PHE A 13 -10.56 -1.01 10.59
N TRP A 14 -11.16 -0.19 11.46
CA TRP A 14 -11.30 1.24 11.22
C TRP A 14 -9.96 1.95 11.14
N ARG A 15 -8.99 1.54 11.94
CA ARG A 15 -7.63 2.04 11.88
C ARG A 15 -6.99 1.79 10.52
N VAL A 16 -7.08 0.56 9.99
CA VAL A 16 -6.54 0.23 8.66
C VAL A 16 -7.25 1.05 7.59
N CYS A 17 -8.57 1.19 7.66
CA CYS A 17 -9.33 2.03 6.75
C CYS A 17 -8.86 3.50 6.80
N LEU A 18 -8.70 4.06 7.98
CA LEU A 18 -8.21 5.42 8.17
C LEU A 18 -6.82 5.62 7.56
N CYS A 19 -5.88 4.69 7.83
CA CYS A 19 -4.53 4.74 7.27
C CYS A 19 -4.55 4.62 5.75
N LEU A 20 -5.37 3.75 5.17
CA LEU A 20 -5.52 3.63 3.72
C LEU A 20 -6.08 4.91 3.10
N PHE A 21 -7.18 5.45 3.65
CA PHE A 21 -7.79 6.68 3.15
C PHE A 21 -6.84 7.88 3.26
N ALA A 22 -6.27 8.12 4.43
CA ALA A 22 -5.34 9.21 4.65
C ALA A 22 -4.09 9.07 3.75
N GLY A 23 -3.54 7.86 3.67
CA GLY A 23 -2.37 7.60 2.84
C GLY A 23 -2.63 7.82 1.36
N MET A 24 -3.76 7.33 0.85
CA MET A 24 -4.18 7.57 -0.55
C MET A 24 -4.38 9.06 -0.82
N THR A 25 -5.03 9.78 0.10
CA THR A 25 -5.25 11.22 -0.04
C THR A 25 -3.91 11.97 -0.09
N ILE A 26 -2.97 11.66 0.80
CA ILE A 26 -1.64 12.27 0.80
C ILE A 26 -0.89 11.94 -0.48
N ALA A 27 -0.87 10.67 -0.91
CA ALA A 27 -0.18 10.25 -2.13
C ALA A 27 -0.75 10.96 -3.38
N LEU A 28 -2.07 11.03 -3.51
CA LEU A 28 -2.73 11.73 -4.62
C LEU A 28 -2.44 13.24 -4.58
N SER A 29 -2.42 13.85 -3.39
CA SER A 29 -2.02 15.26 -3.23
C SER A 29 -0.57 15.48 -3.67
N CYS A 30 0.34 14.58 -3.32
CA CYS A 30 1.73 14.62 -3.80
C CYS A 30 1.80 14.52 -5.33
N TYR A 31 0.99 13.68 -5.96
CA TYR A 31 0.97 13.54 -7.42
C TYR A 31 0.50 14.80 -8.15
N VAL A 32 -0.41 15.56 -7.54
CA VAL A 32 -0.89 16.82 -8.11
C VAL A 32 0.13 17.94 -7.90
N LEU A 33 0.73 18.03 -6.71
CA LEU A 33 1.65 19.10 -6.33
C LEU A 33 3.07 18.89 -6.85
N LEU A 34 3.52 17.64 -6.93
CA LEU A 34 4.88 17.25 -7.32
C LEU A 34 4.82 16.13 -8.35
N PRO A 35 4.42 16.42 -9.59
CA PRO A 35 4.32 15.38 -10.61
C PRO A 35 5.70 14.74 -10.86
N THR A 36 5.79 13.45 -10.57
CA THR A 36 7.00 12.67 -10.73
C THR A 36 6.87 11.69 -11.90
N GLY A 37 7.97 11.38 -12.56
CA GLY A 37 8.01 10.44 -13.66
C GLY A 37 9.15 9.43 -13.50
N LEU A 38 8.94 8.22 -14.01
CA LEU A 38 9.92 7.14 -13.97
C LEU A 38 10.30 6.72 -15.38
N ALA A 39 11.55 6.93 -15.75
CA ALA A 39 12.10 6.57 -17.07
C ALA A 39 12.81 5.20 -17.08
N LEU A 40 12.48 4.29 -16.16
CA LEU A 40 13.14 2.98 -16.04
C LEU A 40 12.53 1.92 -16.94
N ARG A 41 11.34 2.12 -17.50
CA ARG A 41 10.68 1.13 -18.34
C ARG A 41 11.37 1.00 -19.69
N PRO A 42 11.58 -0.23 -20.19
CA PRO A 42 12.13 -0.41 -21.52
C PRO A 42 11.15 0.10 -22.58
N TYR A 43 11.68 0.71 -23.63
CA TYR A 43 10.87 1.20 -24.75
C TYR A 43 10.06 0.09 -25.44
N ARG A 44 10.59 -1.14 -25.46
CA ARG A 44 9.89 -2.32 -25.99
C ARG A 44 10.08 -3.51 -25.07
N VAL A 45 9.00 -4.26 -24.85
CA VAL A 45 9.05 -5.57 -24.19
C VAL A 45 9.09 -6.62 -25.28
N TYR A 46 10.25 -7.29 -25.42
CA TYR A 46 10.47 -8.35 -26.38
C TYR A 46 9.84 -9.67 -25.89
N GLY A 47 9.52 -10.57 -26.83
CA GLY A 47 8.93 -11.86 -26.55
C GLY A 47 7.46 -11.95 -26.98
N SER A 48 7.01 -13.18 -27.31
CA SER A 48 5.63 -13.49 -27.70
C SER A 48 4.92 -14.37 -26.66
N ASP A 49 5.64 -14.75 -25.60
CA ASP A 49 5.14 -15.56 -24.49
C ASP A 49 4.09 -14.83 -23.66
N ILE A 50 3.37 -15.59 -22.85
CA ILE A 50 2.28 -15.07 -22.02
C ILE A 50 2.76 -13.98 -21.04
N PHE A 51 3.97 -14.12 -20.49
CA PHE A 51 4.52 -13.15 -19.55
C PHE A 51 4.83 -11.81 -20.23
N ALA A 52 5.43 -11.82 -21.42
CA ALA A 52 5.66 -10.61 -22.20
C ALA A 52 4.36 -9.89 -22.56
N ARG A 53 3.28 -10.65 -22.85
CA ARG A 53 1.94 -10.08 -23.10
C ARG A 53 1.39 -9.42 -21.84
N LEU A 54 1.48 -10.08 -20.69
CA LEU A 54 1.02 -9.53 -19.41
C LEU A 54 1.77 -8.26 -19.03
N VAL A 55 3.09 -8.22 -19.20
CA VAL A 55 3.89 -7.03 -18.93
C VAL A 55 3.53 -5.88 -19.86
N ARG A 56 3.31 -6.15 -21.16
CA ARG A 56 2.84 -5.12 -22.10
C ARG A 56 1.47 -4.57 -21.71
N MET A 57 0.54 -5.45 -21.34
CA MET A 57 -0.78 -5.06 -20.86
C MET A 57 -0.70 -4.20 -19.59
N LEU A 58 0.15 -4.61 -18.65
CA LEU A 58 0.41 -3.85 -17.43
C LEU A 58 0.93 -2.44 -17.75
N TYR A 59 1.94 -2.33 -18.62
CA TYR A 59 2.50 -1.04 -19.03
C TYR A 59 1.54 -0.15 -19.83
N ALA A 60 0.55 -0.74 -20.49
CA ALA A 60 -0.47 0.01 -21.19
C ALA A 60 -1.51 0.63 -20.23
N VAL A 61 -1.80 -0.04 -19.13
CA VAL A 61 -2.77 0.42 -18.13
C VAL A 61 -2.14 1.32 -17.07
N ASP A 62 -0.93 0.96 -16.65
CA ASP A 62 -0.22 1.65 -15.57
C ASP A 62 0.72 2.72 -16.12
N SER A 63 0.45 3.98 -15.77
CA SER A 63 1.26 5.12 -16.19
C SER A 63 2.62 5.14 -15.48
N SER A 64 3.69 5.55 -16.21
CA SER A 64 5.00 5.86 -15.61
C SER A 64 5.09 7.25 -15.00
N LYS A 65 3.95 7.96 -14.89
CA LYS A 65 3.84 9.27 -14.26
C LYS A 65 3.21 9.14 -12.88
N ASN A 66 3.54 10.08 -12.00
CA ASN A 66 2.98 10.11 -10.63
C ASN A 66 3.30 8.83 -9.84
N VAL A 67 4.58 8.54 -9.70
CA VAL A 67 5.07 7.28 -9.11
C VAL A 67 5.47 7.42 -7.63
N CYS A 68 5.68 8.63 -7.13
CA CYS A 68 6.18 8.90 -5.77
C CYS A 68 5.16 9.68 -4.92
N PRO A 69 4.83 9.20 -3.71
CA PRO A 69 5.17 7.92 -3.10
C PRO A 69 4.39 6.73 -3.70
N SER A 70 4.93 5.52 -3.62
CA SER A 70 4.26 4.34 -4.17
C SER A 70 2.99 3.97 -3.42
N ILE A 71 1.85 4.10 -4.08
CA ILE A 71 0.54 3.69 -3.54
C ILE A 71 0.49 2.17 -3.31
N HIS A 72 1.11 1.38 -4.20
CA HIS A 72 1.18 -0.08 -4.07
C HIS A 72 1.88 -0.47 -2.77
N VAL A 73 3.03 0.14 -2.49
CA VAL A 73 3.79 -0.13 -1.27
C VAL A 73 3.07 0.40 -0.04
N LEU A 74 2.54 1.61 -0.09
CA LEU A 74 1.75 2.21 0.99
C LEU A 74 0.62 1.28 1.43
N ASN A 75 -0.22 0.87 0.49
CA ASN A 75 -1.37 0.01 0.79
C ASN A 75 -0.94 -1.38 1.27
N THR A 76 0.09 -1.95 0.66
CA THR A 76 0.63 -3.27 1.03
C THR A 76 1.17 -3.24 2.46
N VAL A 77 2.01 -2.27 2.80
CA VAL A 77 2.59 -2.14 4.15
C VAL A 77 1.51 -1.84 5.19
N THR A 78 0.55 -0.98 4.87
CA THR A 78 -0.59 -0.71 5.77
C THR A 78 -1.38 -1.99 6.08
N LEU A 79 -1.64 -2.83 5.08
CA LEU A 79 -2.29 -4.11 5.28
C LEU A 79 -1.42 -5.09 6.07
N MET A 80 -0.12 -5.17 5.79
CA MET A 80 0.81 -6.00 6.57
C MET A 80 0.80 -5.62 8.06
N ILE A 81 0.80 -4.32 8.36
CA ILE A 81 0.71 -3.81 9.73
C ILE A 81 -0.64 -4.19 10.37
N GLY A 82 -1.74 -4.02 9.64
CA GLY A 82 -3.07 -4.40 10.12
C GLY A 82 -3.17 -5.89 10.45
N TYR A 83 -2.61 -6.76 9.62
CA TYR A 83 -2.60 -8.20 9.88
C TYR A 83 -1.67 -8.62 11.04
N ARG A 84 -0.73 -7.79 11.47
CA ARG A 84 0.07 -8.05 12.69
C ARG A 84 -0.78 -8.14 13.94
N ARG A 85 -1.93 -7.49 13.97
CA ARG A 85 -2.89 -7.51 15.08
C ARG A 85 -3.93 -8.62 14.94
N GLY A 86 -4.07 -9.21 13.74
CA GLY A 86 -4.95 -10.31 13.47
C GLY A 86 -4.43 -11.69 13.90
N ARG A 87 -5.04 -12.76 13.41
CA ARG A 87 -4.67 -14.13 13.75
C ARG A 87 -3.22 -14.46 13.42
N ARG A 88 -2.52 -15.05 14.38
CA ARG A 88 -1.07 -15.31 14.36
C ARG A 88 -0.60 -16.08 13.12
N TRP A 89 -1.40 -16.99 12.60
CA TRP A 89 -1.05 -17.79 11.42
C TRP A 89 -1.13 -17.02 10.10
N MET A 90 -1.91 -15.95 10.03
CA MET A 90 -2.01 -15.11 8.82
C MET A 90 -0.86 -14.11 8.65
N ARG A 91 -0.15 -13.81 9.72
CA ARG A 91 0.97 -12.85 9.70
C ARG A 91 2.07 -13.24 8.71
N PRO A 92 2.60 -14.50 8.74
CA PRO A 92 3.64 -14.88 7.79
C PRO A 92 3.13 -14.85 6.34
N ALA A 93 1.91 -15.28 6.08
CA ALA A 93 1.33 -15.25 4.74
C ALA A 93 1.19 -13.80 4.22
N ALA A 94 0.67 -12.89 5.04
CA ALA A 94 0.56 -11.48 4.70
C ALA A 94 1.94 -10.84 4.46
N ASN A 95 2.94 -11.18 5.26
CA ASN A 95 4.30 -10.65 5.09
C ASN A 95 4.95 -11.19 3.81
N VAL A 96 4.87 -12.50 3.55
CA VAL A 96 5.43 -13.10 2.33
C VAL A 96 4.77 -12.49 1.09
N LEU A 97 3.44 -12.44 1.07
CA LEU A 97 2.71 -11.85 -0.04
C LEU A 97 3.03 -10.36 -0.20
N GLY A 98 3.08 -9.61 0.89
CA GLY A 98 3.41 -8.18 0.88
C GLY A 98 4.80 -7.91 0.33
N VAL A 99 5.81 -8.66 0.79
CA VAL A 99 7.18 -8.55 0.26
C VAL A 99 7.21 -8.92 -1.22
N ALA A 100 6.53 -10.00 -1.64
CA ALA A 100 6.44 -10.39 -3.05
C ALA A 100 5.81 -9.29 -3.92
N ILE A 101 4.74 -8.61 -3.45
CA ILE A 101 4.12 -7.48 -4.14
C ILE A 101 5.13 -6.32 -4.26
N ILE A 102 5.79 -5.94 -3.19
CA ILE A 102 6.77 -4.84 -3.20
C ILE A 102 7.91 -5.14 -4.17
N LEU A 103 8.48 -6.34 -4.13
CA LEU A 103 9.52 -6.76 -5.05
C LEU A 103 9.03 -6.77 -6.50
N SER A 104 7.81 -7.22 -6.76
CA SER A 104 7.24 -7.25 -8.11
C SER A 104 7.13 -5.85 -8.71
N THR A 105 6.76 -4.83 -7.93
CA THR A 105 6.67 -3.44 -8.41
C THR A 105 8.03 -2.89 -8.83
N MET A 106 9.10 -3.30 -8.16
CA MET A 106 10.47 -2.92 -8.51
C MET A 106 10.98 -3.69 -9.74
N LEU A 107 10.77 -5.02 -9.77
CA LEU A 107 11.18 -5.88 -10.89
C LEU A 107 10.47 -5.50 -12.19
N LEU A 108 9.20 -5.15 -12.10
CA LEU A 108 8.40 -4.65 -13.23
C LEU A 108 8.67 -3.17 -13.55
N LYS A 109 9.65 -2.55 -12.89
CA LYS A 109 10.05 -1.15 -13.12
C LYS A 109 8.87 -0.16 -13.05
N GLN A 110 7.92 -0.45 -12.18
CA GLN A 110 6.81 0.45 -11.88
C GLN A 110 7.22 1.54 -10.90
N HIS A 111 8.10 1.21 -9.96
CA HIS A 111 8.58 2.12 -8.91
C HIS A 111 10.09 2.04 -8.73
N SER A 112 10.71 3.15 -8.36
CA SER A 112 12.09 3.21 -7.91
C SER A 112 12.21 2.82 -6.44
N CYS A 113 13.44 2.57 -5.97
CA CYS A 113 13.69 2.32 -4.55
C CYS A 113 13.21 3.48 -3.66
N ILE A 114 13.34 4.72 -4.14
CA ILE A 114 12.92 5.92 -3.41
C ILE A 114 11.40 5.91 -3.21
N ASP A 115 10.64 5.61 -4.25
CA ASP A 115 9.17 5.54 -4.18
C ASP A 115 8.70 4.49 -3.18
N VAL A 116 9.41 3.34 -3.16
CA VAL A 116 9.14 2.23 -2.24
C VAL A 116 9.43 2.66 -0.79
N VAL A 117 10.57 3.29 -0.53
CA VAL A 117 10.94 3.76 0.81
C VAL A 117 9.95 4.82 1.30
N LEU A 118 9.59 5.78 0.46
CA LEU A 118 8.64 6.84 0.83
C LEU A 118 7.23 6.30 1.06
N GLY A 119 6.77 5.36 0.22
CA GLY A 119 5.48 4.69 0.43
C GLY A 119 5.43 3.89 1.73
N ALA A 120 6.49 3.16 2.05
CA ALA A 120 6.60 2.42 3.31
C ALA A 120 6.70 3.38 4.53
N ALA A 121 7.53 4.42 4.45
CA ALA A 121 7.67 5.42 5.51
C ALA A 121 6.33 6.11 5.82
N LEU A 122 5.57 6.47 4.79
CA LEU A 122 4.24 7.05 4.94
C LEU A 122 3.28 6.08 5.65
N ALA A 123 3.29 4.79 5.30
CA ALA A 123 2.46 3.78 5.96
C ALA A 123 2.78 3.67 7.46
N PHE A 124 4.07 3.62 7.83
CA PHE A 124 4.49 3.57 9.23
C PHE A 124 4.16 4.85 9.99
N ALA A 125 4.33 6.02 9.36
CA ALA A 125 3.99 7.31 9.97
C ALA A 125 2.48 7.40 10.28
N LEU A 126 1.63 6.98 9.35
CA LEU A 126 0.19 6.95 9.55
C LEU A 126 -0.23 5.96 10.63
N ASP A 127 0.39 4.77 10.68
CA ASP A 127 0.11 3.81 11.73
C ASP A 127 0.54 4.33 13.11
N ALA A 128 1.67 5.03 13.20
CA ALA A 128 2.12 5.68 14.44
C ALA A 128 1.17 6.79 14.87
N ALA A 129 0.71 7.63 13.93
CA ALA A 129 -0.27 8.68 14.21
C ALA A 129 -1.60 8.11 14.70
N ALA A 130 -2.13 7.09 14.01
CA ALA A 130 -3.34 6.39 14.42
C ALA A 130 -3.21 5.75 15.81
N SER A 131 -2.03 5.19 16.14
CA SER A 131 -1.73 4.66 17.48
C SER A 131 -1.75 5.72 18.56
N SER A 132 -1.31 6.94 18.24
CA SER A 132 -1.29 8.06 19.17
C SER A 132 -2.73 8.55 19.44
N LEU A 133 -3.55 8.64 18.41
CA LEU A 133 -4.98 9.00 18.55
C LEU A 133 -5.78 7.98 19.37
N GLU A 134 -5.48 6.68 19.20
CA GLU A 134 -6.07 5.63 20.04
C GLU A 134 -5.70 5.80 21.51
N ARG A 135 -4.45 6.13 21.80
CA ARG A 135 -3.96 6.36 23.17
C ARG A 135 -4.58 7.61 23.81
N SER A 136 -4.81 8.67 23.04
CA SER A 136 -5.46 9.90 23.49
C SER A 136 -6.97 9.71 23.77
N GLY A 137 -7.53 8.55 23.49
CA GLY A 137 -8.96 8.27 23.74
C GLY A 137 -9.92 8.86 22.69
N GLU A 138 -9.41 9.53 21.68
CA GLU A 138 -10.26 10.17 20.64
C GLU A 138 -10.95 9.14 19.76
N MET A 139 -10.31 8.03 19.42
CA MET A 139 -10.93 6.93 18.65
C MET A 139 -11.86 6.01 19.47
N ARG A 140 -11.81 6.04 20.80
CA ARG A 140 -12.75 5.28 21.66
C ARG A 140 -14.19 5.83 21.60
N ARG A 141 -14.38 7.02 21.07
CA ARG A 141 -15.69 7.69 20.97
C ARG A 141 -16.53 7.25 19.75
N VAL A 142 -16.00 6.38 18.89
CA VAL A 142 -16.81 5.82 17.79
C VAL A 142 -17.83 4.85 18.38
N PRO A 143 -19.15 5.10 18.20
CA PRO A 143 -20.17 4.26 18.80
C PRO A 143 -20.03 2.79 18.37
N GLN A 144 -20.03 1.88 19.33
CA GLN A 144 -19.93 0.43 19.09
C GLN A 144 -21.27 -0.17 18.61
N ARG A 145 -22.19 0.66 18.11
CA ARG A 145 -23.50 0.19 17.67
C ARG A 145 -23.60 0.14 16.15
N LEU A 146 -23.60 -1.05 15.62
CA LEU A 146 -24.37 -1.51 14.46
C LEU A 146 -24.79 -2.95 14.72
#